data_e58693da6bba30b507b41c8055889664
#
_entry.id   e58693da6bba30b507b41c8055889664
#
_cell.length_a   1.000
_cell.length_b   1.000
_cell.length_c   1.000
_cell.angle_alpha   90.00
_cell.angle_beta   90.00
_cell.angle_gamma   90.00
#
_symmetry.space_group_name_H-M   'P 1'
#
loop_
_entity.id
_entity.type
_entity.pdbx_description
1 polymer ?
#
loop_
_entity_poly.entity_id
_entity_poly.type
_entity_poly.pdbx_seq_one_letter_code
_entity_poly.pdbx_strand_id
1 'polypeptide(L)'
;MIAPANLWFRLVPAYALGYFLSYALRSVNAVIAPELMRDLNMSAAGLGLLTSAYFLAFGLFQLPLGLLLDRFGPRRVEAALLLVAAAGCALFGLGESTQTLALARALIGMGVSACLMASFKAFSQWFSAEQLPSLTATIMVAGGLGALSASVPVEAALPLLGWRGLFYLCAALLVASAAYLMTVPDQTVGTQREPIGQQLNALRQIYTNRIFWRFAPQGCLAVGGFMAIQGLWAVPWLMQVNGLNRGDAAGVLLGLAVAMLAGFLFVATCSLWLARRGVSPMALLTFGMGLALVAELAIILNLAPPLWLWPLLGISFSLSNIAYSQLTAAFPVALSGRVNTALNLLVFVGAFGLQWGIGAALDAASATDLSHSEAFKLTFTVLLAAQALAYGWFLLPAKPKRSRQTLSV
;
A
#
# COMPACT_ATOMS: atom_id res chain seq x y z
N MET A 1 -16.73 -24.60 -14.43
CA MET A 1 -18.00 -24.51 -13.67
C MET A 1 -18.38 -23.06 -13.58
N ILE A 2 -19.53 -22.64 -14.11
CA ILE A 2 -20.05 -21.27 -13.97
C ILE A 2 -20.57 -21.16 -12.54
N ALA A 3 -19.98 -20.25 -11.75
CA ALA A 3 -20.45 -20.03 -10.39
C ALA A 3 -21.90 -19.50 -10.44
N PRO A 4 -22.85 -20.01 -9.62
CA PRO A 4 -24.19 -19.48 -9.56
C PRO A 4 -24.14 -17.97 -9.22
N ALA A 5 -25.01 -17.18 -9.83
CA ALA A 5 -25.07 -15.72 -9.60
C ALA A 5 -25.12 -15.36 -8.09
N ASN A 6 -25.79 -16.17 -7.29
CA ASN A 6 -25.85 -16.04 -5.83
C ASN A 6 -24.46 -16.13 -5.15
N LEU A 7 -23.48 -16.79 -5.77
CA LEU A 7 -22.14 -16.91 -5.18
C LEU A 7 -21.33 -15.62 -5.31
N TRP A 8 -21.50 -14.92 -6.43
CA TRP A 8 -20.87 -13.60 -6.64
C TRP A 8 -21.28 -12.61 -5.54
N PHE A 9 -22.60 -12.48 -5.29
CA PHE A 9 -23.14 -11.56 -4.29
C PHE A 9 -22.79 -11.96 -2.84
N ARG A 10 -22.39 -13.19 -2.59
CA ARG A 10 -21.96 -13.64 -1.25
C ARG A 10 -20.45 -13.53 -1.06
N LEU A 11 -19.68 -13.91 -2.07
CA LEU A 11 -18.22 -14.00 -1.96
C LEU A 11 -17.56 -12.62 -2.11
N VAL A 12 -17.91 -11.89 -3.17
CA VAL A 12 -17.22 -10.65 -3.53
C VAL A 12 -17.38 -9.56 -2.46
N PRO A 13 -18.60 -9.26 -1.95
CA PRO A 13 -18.74 -8.25 -0.90
C PRO A 13 -18.04 -8.61 0.41
N ALA A 14 -17.96 -9.89 0.78
CA ALA A 14 -17.29 -10.32 2.00
C ALA A 14 -15.79 -10.01 1.98
N TYR A 15 -15.11 -10.36 0.87
CA TYR A 15 -13.69 -10.04 0.69
C TYR A 15 -13.46 -8.54 0.41
N ALA A 16 -14.37 -7.89 -0.31
CA ALA A 16 -14.28 -6.46 -0.61
C ALA A 16 -14.34 -5.60 0.67
N LEU A 17 -15.18 -5.98 1.65
CA LEU A 17 -15.26 -5.30 2.94
C LEU A 17 -13.94 -5.39 3.72
N GLY A 18 -13.30 -6.56 3.76
CA GLY A 18 -11.98 -6.73 4.37
C GLY A 18 -10.93 -5.82 3.72
N TYR A 19 -10.88 -5.76 2.40
CA TYR A 19 -9.92 -4.93 1.68
C TYR A 19 -10.21 -3.43 1.80
N PHE A 20 -11.49 -3.04 1.83
CA PHE A 20 -11.94 -1.67 2.16
C PHE A 20 -11.38 -1.24 3.53
N LEU A 21 -11.61 -2.05 4.58
CA LEU A 21 -11.12 -1.76 5.93
C LEU A 21 -9.60 -1.73 6.00
N SER A 22 -8.90 -2.59 5.25
CA SER A 22 -7.44 -2.59 5.14
C SER A 22 -6.91 -1.24 4.65
N TYR A 23 -7.52 -0.67 3.60
CA TYR A 23 -7.09 0.62 3.05
C TYR A 23 -7.50 1.81 3.94
N ALA A 24 -8.69 1.76 4.53
CA ALA A 24 -9.12 2.77 5.50
C ALA A 24 -8.15 2.85 6.68
N LEU A 25 -7.80 1.71 7.29
CA LEU A 25 -6.86 1.64 8.41
C LEU A 25 -5.42 2.00 8.04
N ARG A 26 -5.03 1.86 6.79
CA ARG A 26 -3.73 2.30 6.29
C ARG A 26 -3.61 3.82 6.28
N SER A 27 -4.66 4.51 5.87
CA SER A 27 -4.65 5.95 5.57
C SER A 27 -5.15 6.82 6.72
N VAL A 28 -5.91 6.27 7.68
CA VAL A 28 -6.57 7.03 8.75
C VAL A 28 -5.60 7.86 9.61
N ASN A 29 -4.36 7.38 9.80
CA ASN A 29 -3.38 8.05 10.66
C ASN A 29 -2.98 9.44 10.14
N ALA A 30 -3.04 9.67 8.83
CA ALA A 30 -2.74 10.99 8.26
C ALA A 30 -3.69 12.06 8.82
N VAL A 31 -4.96 11.72 9.01
CA VAL A 31 -5.99 12.65 9.49
C VAL A 31 -5.94 12.82 11.01
N ILE A 32 -5.69 11.74 11.77
CA ILE A 32 -5.67 11.79 13.25
C ILE A 32 -4.29 12.16 13.84
N ALA A 33 -3.26 12.34 13.01
CA ALA A 33 -1.90 12.64 13.45
C ALA A 33 -1.81 13.83 14.42
N PRO A 34 -2.48 14.97 14.19
CA PRO A 34 -2.44 16.11 15.09
C PRO A 34 -2.95 15.80 16.50
N GLU A 35 -4.05 15.02 16.62
CA GLU A 35 -4.58 14.60 17.92
C GLU A 35 -3.63 13.66 18.64
N LEU A 36 -3.06 12.67 17.93
CA LEU A 36 -2.11 11.74 18.53
C LEU A 36 -0.89 12.48 19.09
N MET A 37 -0.35 13.44 18.33
CA MET A 37 0.79 14.24 18.80
C MET A 37 0.44 15.08 20.03
N ARG A 38 -0.72 15.72 20.03
CA ARG A 38 -1.18 16.57 21.13
C ARG A 38 -1.51 15.75 22.38
N ASP A 39 -2.33 14.71 22.25
CA ASP A 39 -2.88 13.96 23.37
C ASP A 39 -1.83 13.08 24.09
N LEU A 40 -0.81 12.63 23.35
CA LEU A 40 0.24 11.74 23.85
C LEU A 40 1.61 12.43 23.95
N ASN A 41 1.67 13.75 23.70
CA ASN A 41 2.88 14.54 23.72
C ASN A 41 4.03 13.89 22.93
N MET A 42 3.69 13.44 21.70
CA MET A 42 4.51 12.57 20.87
C MET A 42 5.39 13.37 19.92
N SER A 43 6.66 12.98 19.77
CA SER A 43 7.54 13.55 18.75
C SER A 43 7.17 13.09 17.34
N ALA A 44 7.67 13.77 16.30
CA ALA A 44 7.47 13.36 14.91
C ALA A 44 8.08 11.97 14.62
N ALA A 45 9.26 11.66 15.18
CA ALA A 45 9.85 10.32 15.10
C ALA A 45 8.98 9.25 15.79
N GLY A 46 8.41 9.58 16.95
CA GLY A 46 7.47 8.72 17.68
C GLY A 46 6.23 8.41 16.85
N LEU A 47 5.64 9.43 16.25
CA LEU A 47 4.49 9.30 15.35
C LEU A 47 4.84 8.48 14.10
N GLY A 48 6.00 8.75 13.48
CA GLY A 48 6.51 8.02 12.34
C GLY A 48 6.74 6.54 12.66
N LEU A 49 7.38 6.21 13.80
CA LEU A 49 7.60 4.84 14.25
C LEU A 49 6.27 4.10 14.49
N LEU A 50 5.36 4.72 15.24
CA LEU A 50 4.04 4.17 15.54
C LEU A 50 3.28 3.81 14.26
N THR A 51 3.22 4.73 13.31
CA THR A 51 2.44 4.52 12.09
C THR A 51 3.15 3.57 11.13
N SER A 52 4.47 3.59 11.07
CA SER A 52 5.26 2.70 10.22
C SER A 52 5.29 1.25 10.69
N ALA A 53 5.06 0.98 11.99
CA ALA A 53 4.95 -0.37 12.53
C ALA A 53 3.87 -1.21 11.81
N TYR A 54 2.82 -0.57 11.33
CA TYR A 54 1.80 -1.18 10.44
C TYR A 54 2.44 -1.77 9.18
N PHE A 55 3.26 -0.99 8.48
CA PHE A 55 3.87 -1.42 7.22
C PHE A 55 4.89 -2.53 7.42
N LEU A 56 5.68 -2.45 8.48
CA LEU A 56 6.66 -3.48 8.81
C LEU A 56 5.97 -4.83 9.08
N ALA A 57 4.96 -4.83 9.95
CA ALA A 57 4.23 -6.05 10.29
C ALA A 57 3.46 -6.60 9.07
N PHE A 58 2.82 -5.74 8.29
CA PHE A 58 2.15 -6.11 7.04
C PHE A 58 3.13 -6.77 6.06
N GLY A 59 4.29 -6.16 5.84
CA GLY A 59 5.31 -6.66 4.90
C GLY A 59 5.92 -7.98 5.34
N LEU A 60 6.34 -8.08 6.60
CA LEU A 60 6.94 -9.31 7.15
C LEU A 60 5.96 -10.48 7.13
N PHE A 61 4.68 -10.22 7.39
CA PHE A 61 3.68 -11.28 7.42
C PHE A 61 3.32 -11.80 6.02
N GLN A 62 3.67 -11.10 4.94
CA GLN A 62 3.51 -11.62 3.57
C GLN A 62 4.30 -12.93 3.35
N LEU A 63 5.41 -13.12 4.08
CA LEU A 63 6.23 -14.34 3.93
C LEU A 63 5.49 -15.61 4.38
N PRO A 64 4.91 -15.70 5.61
CA PRO A 64 4.14 -16.87 6.03
C PRO A 64 2.73 -16.91 5.43
N LEU A 65 2.20 -15.80 4.96
CA LEU A 65 0.81 -15.68 4.50
C LEU A 65 0.48 -16.67 3.39
N GLY A 66 1.36 -16.82 2.41
CA GLY A 66 1.16 -17.78 1.31
C GLY A 66 0.97 -19.20 1.81
N LEU A 67 1.82 -19.63 2.77
CA LEU A 67 1.72 -20.96 3.40
C LEU A 67 0.43 -21.13 4.19
N LEU A 68 0.01 -20.09 4.93
CA LEU A 68 -1.24 -20.14 5.70
C LEU A 68 -2.46 -20.25 4.76
N LEU A 69 -2.49 -19.46 3.69
CA LEU A 69 -3.54 -19.51 2.69
C LEU A 69 -3.62 -20.86 1.99
N ASP A 70 -2.47 -21.52 1.74
CA ASP A 70 -2.42 -22.83 1.12
C ASP A 70 -2.87 -23.94 2.09
N ARG A 71 -2.55 -23.80 3.37
CA ARG A 71 -2.83 -24.82 4.38
C ARG A 71 -4.25 -24.77 4.91
N PHE A 72 -4.75 -23.56 5.20
CA PHE A 72 -6.00 -23.35 5.92
C PHE A 72 -7.12 -22.76 5.07
N GLY A 73 -6.81 -22.36 3.82
CA GLY A 73 -7.74 -21.73 2.89
C GLY A 73 -7.92 -20.22 3.14
N PRO A 74 -8.37 -19.48 2.11
CA PRO A 74 -8.45 -18.01 2.16
C PRO A 74 -9.46 -17.53 3.20
N ARG A 75 -10.63 -18.14 3.31
CA ARG A 75 -11.70 -17.75 4.23
C ARG A 75 -11.27 -17.74 5.69
N ARG A 76 -10.69 -18.87 6.15
CA ARG A 76 -10.30 -19.05 7.56
C ARG A 76 -9.12 -18.15 7.93
N VAL A 77 -8.15 -18.07 7.03
CA VAL A 77 -6.95 -17.22 7.26
C VAL A 77 -7.32 -15.76 7.34
N GLU A 78 -8.11 -15.26 6.41
CA GLU A 78 -8.52 -13.85 6.44
C GLU A 78 -9.41 -13.55 7.64
N ALA A 79 -10.41 -14.38 7.95
CA ALA A 79 -11.26 -14.19 9.12
C ALA A 79 -10.45 -14.15 10.43
N ALA A 80 -9.51 -15.08 10.62
CA ALA A 80 -8.65 -15.09 11.80
C ALA A 80 -7.78 -13.83 11.89
N LEU A 81 -7.20 -13.41 10.76
CA LEU A 81 -6.37 -12.21 10.72
C LEU A 81 -7.18 -10.92 10.89
N LEU A 82 -8.40 -10.84 10.39
CA LEU A 82 -9.30 -9.71 10.69
C LEU A 82 -9.62 -9.60 12.18
N LEU A 83 -9.73 -10.72 12.92
CA LEU A 83 -9.88 -10.69 14.38
C LEU A 83 -8.60 -10.19 15.08
N VAL A 84 -7.41 -10.53 14.56
CA VAL A 84 -6.16 -9.96 15.04
C VAL A 84 -6.12 -8.44 14.80
N ALA A 85 -6.58 -7.98 13.62
CA ALA A 85 -6.69 -6.55 13.33
C ALA A 85 -7.69 -5.85 14.28
N ALA A 86 -8.83 -6.50 14.58
CA ALA A 86 -9.82 -6.00 15.51
C ALA A 86 -9.24 -5.84 16.93
N ALA A 87 -8.50 -6.85 17.42
CA ALA A 87 -7.79 -6.75 18.68
C ALA A 87 -6.75 -5.63 18.68
N GLY A 88 -6.02 -5.45 17.55
CA GLY A 88 -5.13 -4.32 17.34
C GLY A 88 -5.85 -2.98 17.40
N CYS A 89 -7.01 -2.83 16.76
CA CYS A 89 -7.82 -1.61 16.83
C CYS A 89 -8.33 -1.32 18.25
N ALA A 90 -8.80 -2.34 18.97
CA ALA A 90 -9.22 -2.19 20.35
C ALA A 90 -8.04 -1.77 21.26
N LEU A 91 -6.87 -2.40 21.08
CA LEU A 91 -5.65 -2.03 21.80
C LEU A 91 -5.21 -0.60 21.46
N PHE A 92 -5.36 -0.15 20.21
CA PHE A 92 -5.06 1.22 19.81
C PHE A 92 -5.95 2.23 20.53
N GLY A 93 -7.25 1.95 20.62
CA GLY A 93 -8.20 2.79 21.37
C GLY A 93 -7.92 2.88 22.88
N LEU A 94 -7.36 1.80 23.47
CA LEU A 94 -6.97 1.73 24.89
C LEU A 94 -5.57 2.31 25.14
N GLY A 95 -4.75 2.49 24.10
CA GLY A 95 -3.34 2.83 24.26
C GLY A 95 -3.10 4.22 24.84
N GLU A 96 -2.17 4.30 25.79
CA GLU A 96 -1.73 5.54 26.45
C GLU A 96 -0.23 5.82 26.21
N SER A 97 0.49 4.89 25.60
CA SER A 97 1.92 5.03 25.30
C SER A 97 2.22 4.78 23.82
N THR A 98 3.28 5.41 23.30
CA THR A 98 3.76 5.21 21.94
C THR A 98 4.03 3.73 21.64
N GLN A 99 4.60 2.99 22.62
CA GLN A 99 4.92 1.57 22.45
C GLN A 99 3.65 0.72 22.29
N THR A 100 2.64 0.97 23.14
CA THR A 100 1.35 0.26 23.06
C THR A 100 0.66 0.54 21.72
N LEU A 101 0.65 1.80 21.27
CA LEU A 101 0.07 2.15 19.99
C LEU A 101 0.87 1.57 18.81
N ALA A 102 2.20 1.52 18.89
CA ALA A 102 3.03 0.90 17.85
C ALA A 102 2.76 -0.61 17.76
N LEU A 103 2.64 -1.32 18.89
CA LEU A 103 2.23 -2.72 18.92
C LEU A 103 0.84 -2.90 18.32
N ALA A 104 -0.12 -2.05 18.69
CA ALA A 104 -1.47 -2.07 18.14
C ALA A 104 -1.45 -1.89 16.61
N ARG A 105 -0.67 -0.96 16.09
CA ARG A 105 -0.48 -0.75 14.64
C ARG A 105 0.16 -1.94 13.95
N ALA A 106 1.14 -2.60 14.60
CA ALA A 106 1.72 -3.84 14.09
C ALA A 106 0.67 -4.96 13.99
N LEU A 107 -0.17 -5.13 15.02
CA LEU A 107 -1.28 -6.10 15.00
C LEU A 107 -2.30 -5.78 13.91
N ILE A 108 -2.67 -4.50 13.74
CA ILE A 108 -3.56 -4.07 12.66
C ILE A 108 -2.95 -4.40 11.30
N GLY A 109 -1.69 -4.01 11.06
CA GLY A 109 -0.99 -4.26 9.80
C GLY A 109 -0.87 -5.75 9.47
N MET A 110 -0.49 -6.57 10.44
CA MET A 110 -0.47 -8.02 10.31
C MET A 110 -1.87 -8.57 9.99
N GLY A 111 -2.88 -8.13 10.71
CA GLY A 111 -4.23 -8.63 10.61
C GLY A 111 -4.91 -8.34 9.27
N VAL A 112 -4.63 -7.19 8.64
CA VAL A 112 -5.21 -6.85 7.32
C VAL A 112 -4.33 -7.27 6.14
N SER A 113 -3.17 -7.87 6.38
CA SER A 113 -2.20 -8.24 5.34
C SER A 113 -2.72 -9.29 4.36
N ALA A 114 -3.70 -10.11 4.77
CA ALA A 114 -4.28 -11.16 3.95
C ALA A 114 -5.34 -10.69 2.97
N CYS A 115 -6.03 -9.56 3.21
CA CYS A 115 -7.27 -9.19 2.55
C CYS A 115 -7.22 -9.24 1.00
N LEU A 116 -6.10 -8.79 0.39
CA LEU A 116 -5.93 -8.85 -1.05
C LEU A 116 -5.61 -10.27 -1.55
N MET A 117 -4.65 -10.93 -0.93
CA MET A 117 -4.17 -12.23 -1.39
C MET A 117 -5.20 -13.34 -1.15
N ALA A 118 -5.93 -13.27 -0.04
CA ALA A 118 -7.02 -14.19 0.25
C ALA A 118 -8.17 -14.02 -0.74
N SER A 119 -8.54 -12.78 -1.10
CA SER A 119 -9.57 -12.53 -2.11
C SER A 119 -9.18 -13.11 -3.46
N PHE A 120 -7.95 -12.88 -3.94
CA PHE A 120 -7.47 -13.43 -5.21
C PHE A 120 -7.48 -14.96 -5.20
N LYS A 121 -7.03 -15.57 -4.11
CA LYS A 121 -7.05 -17.02 -3.96
C LYS A 121 -8.48 -17.58 -3.93
N ALA A 122 -9.39 -16.96 -3.18
CA ALA A 122 -10.78 -17.34 -3.15
C ALA A 122 -11.42 -17.25 -4.54
N PHE A 123 -11.19 -16.13 -5.25
CA PHE A 123 -11.77 -15.96 -6.59
C PHE A 123 -11.23 -16.96 -7.60
N SER A 124 -9.95 -17.28 -7.57
CA SER A 124 -9.36 -18.29 -8.46
C SER A 124 -9.91 -19.70 -8.22
N GLN A 125 -10.47 -19.99 -7.05
CA GLN A 125 -11.09 -21.28 -6.72
C GLN A 125 -12.54 -21.39 -7.23
N TRP A 126 -13.26 -20.28 -7.32
CA TRP A 126 -14.69 -20.26 -7.57
C TRP A 126 -15.09 -19.72 -8.95
N PHE A 127 -14.24 -18.93 -9.58
CA PHE A 127 -14.54 -18.24 -10.84
C PHE A 127 -13.60 -18.66 -11.96
N SER A 128 -14.05 -18.50 -13.22
CA SER A 128 -13.22 -18.80 -14.37
C SER A 128 -12.12 -17.74 -14.56
N ALA A 129 -11.05 -18.10 -15.26
CA ALA A 129 -9.92 -17.19 -15.55
C ALA A 129 -10.37 -15.90 -16.26
N GLU A 130 -11.44 -15.97 -17.07
CA GLU A 130 -12.00 -14.81 -17.80
C GLU A 130 -12.69 -13.80 -16.86
N GLN A 131 -13.19 -14.25 -15.70
CA GLN A 131 -13.87 -13.40 -14.71
C GLN A 131 -12.89 -12.75 -13.72
N LEU A 132 -11.69 -13.31 -13.54
CA LEU A 132 -10.72 -12.82 -12.56
C LEU A 132 -10.31 -11.35 -12.74
N PRO A 133 -10.12 -10.81 -13.97
CA PRO A 133 -9.79 -9.40 -14.13
C PRO A 133 -10.86 -8.45 -13.58
N SER A 134 -12.15 -8.76 -13.82
CA SER A 134 -13.28 -7.97 -13.31
C SER A 134 -13.39 -8.02 -11.79
N LEU A 135 -13.17 -9.21 -11.20
CA LEU A 135 -13.17 -9.40 -9.75
C LEU A 135 -12.01 -8.66 -9.08
N THR A 136 -10.82 -8.71 -9.70
CA THR A 136 -9.65 -7.95 -9.26
C THR A 136 -9.93 -6.45 -9.25
N ALA A 137 -10.53 -5.93 -10.35
CA ALA A 137 -10.91 -4.52 -10.44
C ALA A 137 -11.92 -4.14 -9.34
N THR A 138 -12.90 -4.99 -9.06
CA THR A 138 -13.90 -4.75 -7.99
C THR A 138 -13.24 -4.65 -6.62
N ILE A 139 -12.29 -5.53 -6.30
CA ILE A 139 -11.53 -5.45 -5.04
C ILE A 139 -10.68 -4.18 -5.00
N MET A 140 -10.01 -3.80 -6.09
CA MET A 140 -9.23 -2.56 -6.14
C MET A 140 -10.10 -1.31 -5.91
N VAL A 141 -11.32 -1.28 -6.48
CA VAL A 141 -12.31 -0.22 -6.22
C VAL A 141 -12.69 -0.18 -4.74
N ALA A 142 -12.94 -1.33 -4.11
CA ALA A 142 -13.23 -1.38 -2.68
C ALA A 142 -12.10 -0.79 -1.83
N GLY A 143 -10.84 -1.12 -2.16
CA GLY A 143 -9.67 -0.50 -1.53
C GLY A 143 -9.61 1.02 -1.74
N GLY A 144 -9.86 1.50 -2.96
CA GLY A 144 -9.94 2.93 -3.27
C GLY A 144 -11.01 3.64 -2.43
N LEU A 145 -12.21 3.05 -2.31
CA LEU A 145 -13.27 3.57 -1.44
C LEU A 145 -12.85 3.58 0.04
N GLY A 146 -12.09 2.58 0.48
CA GLY A 146 -11.48 2.55 1.82
C GLY A 146 -10.53 3.73 2.05
N ALA A 147 -9.65 4.02 1.09
CA ALA A 147 -8.77 5.19 1.17
C ALA A 147 -9.55 6.51 1.20
N LEU A 148 -10.62 6.62 0.39
CA LEU A 148 -11.51 7.79 0.39
C LEU A 148 -12.20 7.97 1.74
N SER A 149 -12.66 6.90 2.37
CA SER A 149 -13.33 6.95 3.69
C SER A 149 -12.40 7.44 4.81
N ALA A 150 -11.10 7.26 4.66
CA ALA A 150 -10.09 7.70 5.63
C ALA A 150 -9.73 9.20 5.53
N SER A 151 -10.38 9.97 4.69
CA SER A 151 -10.16 11.42 4.53
C SER A 151 -11.31 12.24 5.15
N VAL A 152 -12.10 12.93 4.35
CA VAL A 152 -13.22 13.77 4.82
C VAL A 152 -14.21 13.03 5.74
N PRO A 153 -14.61 11.77 5.48
CA PRO A 153 -15.52 11.08 6.39
C PRO A 153 -14.95 10.87 7.81
N VAL A 154 -13.64 10.54 7.90
CA VAL A 154 -12.96 10.42 9.20
C VAL A 154 -12.86 11.77 9.88
N GLU A 155 -12.49 12.85 9.17
CA GLU A 155 -12.43 14.20 9.70
C GLU A 155 -13.79 14.62 10.29
N ALA A 156 -14.89 14.36 9.59
CA ALA A 156 -16.24 14.67 10.05
C ALA A 156 -16.67 13.84 11.28
N ALA A 157 -16.16 12.61 11.42
CA ALA A 157 -16.48 11.73 12.54
C ALA A 157 -15.69 12.04 13.82
N LEU A 158 -14.51 12.66 13.70
CA LEU A 158 -13.61 12.90 14.84
C LEU A 158 -14.21 13.77 15.95
N PRO A 159 -14.95 14.85 15.71
CA PRO A 159 -15.59 15.63 16.76
C PRO A 159 -16.62 14.84 17.59
N LEU A 160 -17.23 13.80 16.99
CA LEU A 160 -18.26 12.98 17.62
C LEU A 160 -17.68 11.79 18.39
N LEU A 161 -16.69 11.11 17.79
CA LEU A 161 -16.16 9.84 18.31
C LEU A 161 -14.81 9.98 18.98
N GLY A 162 -14.05 11.03 18.66
CA GLY A 162 -12.64 11.10 18.93
C GLY A 162 -11.86 10.02 18.18
N TRP A 163 -10.54 10.07 18.20
CA TRP A 163 -9.71 9.07 17.53
C TRP A 163 -9.84 7.67 18.20
N ARG A 164 -10.04 7.62 19.53
CA ARG A 164 -10.26 6.36 20.25
C ARG A 164 -11.55 5.66 19.85
N GLY A 165 -12.66 6.41 19.82
CA GLY A 165 -13.96 5.89 19.40
C GLY A 165 -13.98 5.43 17.96
N LEU A 166 -13.23 6.12 17.06
CA LEU A 166 -13.07 5.69 15.68
C LEU A 166 -12.40 4.31 15.58
N PHE A 167 -11.37 4.04 16.39
CA PHE A 167 -10.71 2.72 16.39
C PHE A 167 -11.57 1.63 17.01
N TYR A 168 -12.41 1.93 18.01
CA TYR A 168 -13.41 0.97 18.50
C TYR A 168 -14.46 0.65 17.44
N LEU A 169 -14.92 1.64 16.67
CA LEU A 169 -15.81 1.42 15.53
C LEU A 169 -15.14 0.52 14.48
N CYS A 170 -13.88 0.79 14.15
CA CYS A 170 -13.10 -0.06 13.24
C CYS A 170 -12.96 -1.50 13.76
N ALA A 171 -12.72 -1.68 15.05
CA ALA A 171 -12.67 -3.01 15.68
C ALA A 171 -14.01 -3.76 15.52
N ALA A 172 -15.13 -3.11 15.78
CA ALA A 172 -16.46 -3.70 15.59
C ALA A 172 -16.72 -4.09 14.12
N LEU A 173 -16.35 -3.21 13.16
CA LEU A 173 -16.50 -3.49 11.73
C LEU A 173 -15.62 -4.64 11.26
N LEU A 174 -14.38 -4.78 11.80
CA LEU A 174 -13.50 -5.90 11.51
C LEU A 174 -14.06 -7.23 12.04
N VAL A 175 -14.62 -7.25 13.26
CA VAL A 175 -15.30 -8.43 13.81
C VAL A 175 -16.50 -8.79 12.95
N ALA A 176 -17.33 -7.81 12.57
CA ALA A 176 -18.48 -8.04 11.69
C ALA A 176 -18.05 -8.57 10.32
N SER A 177 -16.96 -8.02 9.74
CA SER A 177 -16.37 -8.50 8.48
C SER A 177 -15.87 -9.95 8.59
N ALA A 178 -15.18 -10.30 9.69
CA ALA A 178 -14.74 -11.66 9.95
C ALA A 178 -15.91 -12.62 10.09
N ALA A 179 -16.96 -12.24 10.84
CA ALA A 179 -18.17 -13.05 10.99
C ALA A 179 -18.91 -13.21 9.65
N TYR A 180 -19.05 -12.15 8.86
CA TYR A 180 -19.66 -12.20 7.53
C TYR A 180 -18.86 -13.13 6.60
N LEU A 181 -17.52 -13.02 6.59
CA LEU A 181 -16.65 -13.88 5.80
C LEU A 181 -16.81 -15.36 6.18
N MET A 182 -17.05 -15.70 7.44
CA MET A 182 -17.28 -17.07 7.88
C MET A 182 -18.62 -17.68 7.38
N THR A 183 -19.57 -16.86 6.92
CA THR A 183 -20.82 -17.34 6.28
C THR A 183 -20.64 -17.73 4.81
N VAL A 184 -19.51 -17.38 4.20
CA VAL A 184 -19.20 -17.64 2.77
C VAL A 184 -18.79 -19.09 2.61
N PRO A 185 -19.18 -19.78 1.50
CA PRO A 185 -18.74 -21.14 1.24
C PRO A 185 -17.21 -21.25 1.12
N ASP A 186 -16.65 -22.34 1.60
CA ASP A 186 -15.21 -22.65 1.56
C ASP A 186 -14.96 -23.84 0.63
N GLN A 187 -13.93 -23.76 -0.19
CA GLN A 187 -13.43 -24.91 -0.93
C GLN A 187 -12.10 -25.33 -0.31
N THR A 188 -12.12 -26.46 0.38
CA THR A 188 -10.88 -27.14 0.78
C THR A 188 -10.29 -27.84 -0.45
N VAL A 189 -9.51 -27.10 -1.23
CA VAL A 189 -8.73 -27.71 -2.31
C VAL A 189 -7.48 -28.31 -1.68
N GLY A 190 -7.30 -29.61 -1.85
CA GLY A 190 -6.05 -30.30 -1.51
C GLY A 190 -4.92 -29.77 -2.39
N THR A 191 -4.27 -28.71 -1.95
CA THR A 191 -3.12 -28.13 -2.63
C THR A 191 -1.91 -29.04 -2.41
N GLN A 192 -1.25 -29.41 -3.50
CA GLN A 192 0.06 -30.06 -3.46
C GLN A 192 1.03 -29.14 -2.72
N ARG A 193 1.54 -29.61 -1.60
CA ARG A 193 2.50 -28.88 -0.76
C ARG A 193 3.82 -28.80 -1.51
N GLU A 194 4.18 -27.64 -2.01
CA GLU A 194 5.54 -27.44 -2.49
C GLU A 194 6.53 -27.52 -1.31
N PRO A 195 7.61 -28.32 -1.44
CA PRO A 195 8.65 -28.39 -0.41
C PRO A 195 9.24 -27.02 -0.12
N ILE A 196 9.52 -26.71 1.15
CA ILE A 196 10.12 -25.44 1.59
C ILE A 196 11.41 -25.13 0.83
N GLY A 197 12.21 -26.15 0.49
CA GLY A 197 13.43 -25.99 -0.29
C GLY A 197 13.19 -25.43 -1.71
N GLN A 198 12.09 -25.77 -2.37
CA GLN A 198 11.73 -25.20 -3.68
C GLN A 198 11.32 -23.74 -3.55
N GLN A 199 10.61 -23.37 -2.47
CA GLN A 199 10.21 -22.00 -2.21
C GLN A 199 11.43 -21.10 -1.94
N LEU A 200 12.38 -21.57 -1.12
CA LEU A 200 13.62 -20.84 -0.86
C LEU A 200 14.47 -20.67 -2.14
N ASN A 201 14.52 -21.69 -2.97
CA ASN A 201 15.26 -21.62 -4.24
C ASN A 201 14.61 -20.62 -5.21
N ALA A 202 13.29 -20.56 -5.26
CA ALA A 202 12.57 -19.55 -6.03
C ALA A 202 12.87 -18.12 -5.55
N LEU A 203 12.85 -17.87 -4.24
CA LEU A 203 13.24 -16.58 -3.67
C LEU A 203 14.68 -16.21 -4.00
N ARG A 204 15.62 -17.17 -3.89
CA ARG A 204 17.00 -16.97 -4.29
C ARG A 204 17.11 -16.57 -5.77
N GLN A 205 16.38 -17.24 -6.67
CA GLN A 205 16.37 -16.90 -8.10
C GLN A 205 15.87 -15.46 -8.33
N ILE A 206 14.87 -15.00 -7.59
CA ILE A 206 14.33 -13.65 -7.71
C ILE A 206 15.35 -12.63 -7.21
N TYR A 207 15.85 -12.77 -5.98
CA TYR A 207 16.76 -11.80 -5.37
C TYR A 207 18.16 -11.78 -5.97
N THR A 208 18.59 -12.82 -6.72
CA THR A 208 19.84 -12.80 -7.49
C THR A 208 19.69 -12.28 -8.91
N ASN A 209 18.45 -11.98 -9.35
CA ASN A 209 18.17 -11.52 -10.70
C ASN A 209 18.38 -10.00 -10.84
N ARG A 210 19.17 -9.59 -11.85
CA ARG A 210 19.45 -8.16 -12.13
C ARG A 210 18.20 -7.37 -12.52
N ILE A 211 17.23 -8.01 -13.19
CA ILE A 211 15.99 -7.35 -13.58
C ILE A 211 15.18 -6.99 -12.32
N PHE A 212 15.14 -7.88 -11.31
CA PHE A 212 14.50 -7.56 -10.04
C PHE A 212 15.09 -6.30 -9.41
N TRP A 213 16.43 -6.19 -9.32
CA TRP A 213 17.11 -5.04 -8.74
C TRP A 213 17.06 -3.78 -9.59
N ARG A 214 16.65 -3.87 -10.85
CA ARG A 214 16.32 -2.69 -11.65
C ARG A 214 15.03 -2.00 -11.13
N PHE A 215 14.03 -2.78 -10.72
CA PHE A 215 12.74 -2.29 -10.23
C PHE A 215 12.71 -2.05 -8.71
N ALA A 216 13.46 -2.82 -7.95
CA ALA A 216 13.39 -2.86 -6.50
C ALA A 216 13.67 -1.51 -5.81
N PRO A 217 14.72 -0.73 -6.15
CA PRO A 217 14.96 0.58 -5.53
C PRO A 217 13.81 1.54 -5.78
N GLN A 218 13.26 1.55 -7.01
CA GLN A 218 12.10 2.38 -7.36
C GLN A 218 10.85 1.97 -6.59
N GLY A 219 10.58 0.66 -6.47
CA GLY A 219 9.48 0.15 -5.64
C GLY A 219 9.63 0.59 -4.18
N CYS A 220 10.82 0.43 -3.62
CA CYS A 220 11.13 0.79 -2.24
C CYS A 220 10.98 2.30 -1.97
N LEU A 221 11.59 3.15 -2.80
CA LEU A 221 11.69 4.59 -2.54
C LEU A 221 10.50 5.38 -3.08
N ALA A 222 9.99 5.09 -4.29
CA ALA A 222 8.88 5.85 -4.85
C ALA A 222 7.52 5.31 -4.36
N VAL A 223 7.27 3.99 -4.50
CA VAL A 223 5.99 3.43 -4.03
C VAL A 223 5.93 3.44 -2.51
N GLY A 224 7.00 3.02 -1.82
CA GLY A 224 7.10 3.07 -0.37
C GLY A 224 7.05 4.52 0.16
N GLY A 225 7.72 5.46 -0.52
CA GLY A 225 7.70 6.89 -0.18
C GLY A 225 6.32 7.51 -0.33
N PHE A 226 5.61 7.22 -1.43
CA PHE A 226 4.23 7.65 -1.60
C PHE A 226 3.34 7.12 -0.46
N MET A 227 3.49 5.85 -0.07
CA MET A 227 2.74 5.26 1.05
C MET A 227 3.05 5.97 2.38
N ALA A 228 4.30 6.33 2.62
CA ALA A 228 4.71 7.08 3.80
C ALA A 228 4.10 8.49 3.82
N ILE A 229 4.14 9.19 2.68
CA ILE A 229 3.56 10.52 2.51
C ILE A 229 2.04 10.47 2.70
N GLN A 230 1.35 9.67 1.89
CA GLN A 230 -0.12 9.58 1.93
C GLN A 230 -0.62 9.06 3.28
N GLY A 231 0.08 8.08 3.85
CA GLY A 231 -0.35 7.41 5.08
C GLY A 231 -0.15 8.23 6.36
N LEU A 232 0.71 9.25 6.33
CA LEU A 232 1.00 10.05 7.51
C LEU A 232 1.36 11.51 7.22
N TRP A 233 2.33 11.77 6.32
CA TRP A 233 2.99 13.08 6.26
C TRP A 233 2.28 14.11 5.38
N ALA A 234 1.26 13.70 4.59
CA ALA A 234 0.52 14.62 3.71
C ALA A 234 -0.22 15.70 4.49
N VAL A 235 -0.99 15.35 5.52
CA VAL A 235 -1.77 16.33 6.31
C VAL A 235 -0.85 17.22 7.12
N PRO A 236 0.16 16.73 7.87
CA PRO A 236 1.16 17.59 8.52
C PRO A 236 1.85 18.56 7.56
N TRP A 237 2.25 18.11 6.36
CA TRP A 237 2.80 19.01 5.34
C TRP A 237 1.83 20.14 4.97
N LEU A 238 0.58 19.78 4.63
CA LEU A 238 -0.44 20.74 4.21
C LEU A 238 -0.74 21.78 5.30
N MET A 239 -0.71 21.38 6.57
CA MET A 239 -0.92 22.26 7.70
C MET A 239 0.31 23.14 7.98
N GLN A 240 1.53 22.58 8.00
CA GLN A 240 2.75 23.27 8.44
C GLN A 240 3.42 24.08 7.31
N VAL A 241 3.33 23.60 6.06
CA VAL A 241 3.99 24.24 4.91
C VAL A 241 3.02 25.14 4.14
N ASN A 242 1.77 24.66 3.93
CA ASN A 242 0.78 25.42 3.16
C ASN A 242 -0.16 26.23 4.05
N GLY A 243 -0.11 26.09 5.39
CA GLY A 243 -0.95 26.85 6.33
C GLY A 243 -2.44 26.50 6.26
N LEU A 244 -2.79 25.34 5.70
CA LEU A 244 -4.18 24.90 5.59
C LEU A 244 -4.72 24.49 6.97
N ASN A 245 -6.00 24.75 7.20
CA ASN A 245 -6.69 24.10 8.31
C ASN A 245 -6.86 22.60 8.02
N ARG A 246 -7.23 21.85 9.04
CA ARG A 246 -7.34 20.40 8.96
C ARG A 246 -8.39 19.91 7.98
N GLY A 247 -9.56 20.56 7.92
CA GLY A 247 -10.62 20.22 6.99
C GLY A 247 -10.20 20.38 5.54
N ASP A 248 -9.53 21.50 5.22
CA ASP A 248 -9.00 21.76 3.89
C ASP A 248 -7.90 20.75 3.52
N ALA A 249 -7.01 20.42 4.47
CA ALA A 249 -5.98 19.41 4.28
C ALA A 249 -6.58 18.00 4.01
N ALA A 250 -7.64 17.62 4.73
CA ALA A 250 -8.38 16.39 4.48
C ALA A 250 -9.07 16.40 3.11
N GLY A 251 -9.56 17.56 2.66
CA GLY A 251 -10.11 17.76 1.31
C GLY A 251 -9.08 17.54 0.21
N VAL A 252 -7.85 18.03 0.38
CA VAL A 252 -6.73 17.77 -0.55
C VAL A 252 -6.38 16.28 -0.59
N LEU A 253 -6.35 15.62 0.58
CA LEU A 253 -6.09 14.18 0.67
C LEU A 253 -7.20 13.35 -0.01
N LEU A 254 -8.47 13.78 0.10
CA LEU A 254 -9.57 13.22 -0.67
C LEU A 254 -9.33 13.36 -2.17
N GLY A 255 -8.94 14.55 -2.64
CA GLY A 255 -8.59 14.81 -4.03
C GLY A 255 -7.48 13.90 -4.55
N LEU A 256 -6.42 13.69 -3.75
CA LEU A 256 -5.34 12.73 -4.04
C LEU A 256 -5.89 11.30 -4.21
N ALA A 257 -6.75 10.85 -3.29
CA ALA A 257 -7.31 9.49 -3.31
C ALA A 257 -8.24 9.28 -4.52
N VAL A 258 -9.07 10.28 -4.86
CA VAL A 258 -9.93 10.27 -6.07
C VAL A 258 -9.07 10.19 -7.33
N ALA A 259 -8.03 11.00 -7.41
CA ALA A 259 -7.12 11.03 -8.55
C ALA A 259 -6.34 9.71 -8.70
N MET A 260 -5.91 9.12 -7.58
CA MET A 260 -5.30 7.79 -7.57
C MET A 260 -6.26 6.72 -8.11
N LEU A 261 -7.53 6.72 -7.68
CA LEU A 261 -8.53 5.80 -8.19
C LEU A 261 -8.80 6.01 -9.69
N ALA A 262 -8.95 7.26 -10.13
CA ALA A 262 -9.10 7.61 -11.53
C ALA A 262 -7.90 7.15 -12.37
N GLY A 263 -6.68 7.27 -11.84
CA GLY A 263 -5.46 6.76 -12.47
C GLY A 263 -5.46 5.24 -12.62
N PHE A 264 -5.89 4.49 -11.62
CA PHE A 264 -6.04 3.03 -11.73
C PHE A 264 -7.09 2.65 -12.77
N LEU A 265 -8.24 3.32 -12.79
CA LEU A 265 -9.27 3.09 -13.80
C LEU A 265 -8.77 3.43 -15.21
N PHE A 266 -8.02 4.52 -15.36
CA PHE A 266 -7.38 4.88 -16.63
C PHE A 266 -6.42 3.78 -17.12
N VAL A 267 -5.54 3.28 -16.26
CA VAL A 267 -4.64 2.18 -16.61
C VAL A 267 -5.43 0.94 -17.00
N ALA A 268 -6.47 0.58 -16.24
CA ALA A 268 -7.27 -0.61 -16.49
C ALA A 268 -8.02 -0.56 -17.83
N THR A 269 -8.55 0.60 -18.21
CA THR A 269 -9.39 0.76 -19.39
C THR A 269 -8.61 1.17 -20.66
N CYS A 270 -7.59 2.02 -20.49
CA CYS A 270 -6.90 2.65 -21.63
C CYS A 270 -5.59 1.96 -22.01
N SER A 271 -5.01 1.07 -21.17
CA SER A 271 -3.69 0.47 -21.42
C SER A 271 -3.61 -0.29 -22.75
N LEU A 272 -4.64 -1.07 -23.10
CA LEU A 272 -4.70 -1.79 -24.39
C LEU A 272 -4.84 -0.86 -25.59
N TRP A 273 -5.64 0.20 -25.47
CA TRP A 273 -5.81 1.20 -26.52
C TRP A 273 -4.50 1.98 -26.76
N LEU A 274 -3.80 2.36 -25.69
CA LEU A 274 -2.48 3.00 -25.75
C LEU A 274 -1.44 2.06 -26.42
N ALA A 275 -1.44 0.77 -26.04
CA ALA A 275 -0.54 -0.21 -26.65
C ALA A 275 -0.77 -0.36 -28.16
N ARG A 276 -2.04 -0.35 -28.62
CA ARG A 276 -2.37 -0.37 -30.06
C ARG A 276 -1.91 0.89 -30.79
N ARG A 277 -1.70 2.00 -30.10
CA ARG A 277 -1.15 3.26 -30.62
C ARG A 277 0.39 3.37 -30.47
N GLY A 278 1.05 2.28 -30.09
CA GLY A 278 2.50 2.23 -29.97
C GLY A 278 3.08 2.70 -28.62
N VAL A 279 2.24 3.05 -27.65
CA VAL A 279 2.70 3.40 -26.29
C VAL A 279 2.87 2.12 -25.49
N SER A 280 4.11 1.73 -25.23
CA SER A 280 4.39 0.53 -24.45
C SER A 280 4.04 0.72 -22.95
N PRO A 281 3.65 -0.34 -22.23
CA PRO A 281 3.43 -0.27 -20.78
C PRO A 281 4.68 0.20 -20.02
N MET A 282 5.88 -0.10 -20.52
CA MET A 282 7.13 0.38 -19.95
C MET A 282 7.30 1.89 -20.13
N ALA A 283 6.89 2.45 -21.29
CA ALA A 283 6.92 3.90 -21.52
C ALA A 283 5.94 4.63 -20.59
N LEU A 284 4.74 4.07 -20.40
CA LEU A 284 3.73 4.61 -19.47
C LEU A 284 4.21 4.57 -18.02
N LEU A 285 4.86 3.48 -17.61
CA LEU A 285 5.50 3.36 -16.31
C LEU A 285 6.59 4.42 -16.11
N THR A 286 7.52 4.53 -17.08
CA THR A 286 8.61 5.50 -17.03
C THR A 286 8.09 6.93 -16.94
N PHE A 287 7.07 7.26 -17.75
CA PHE A 287 6.38 8.55 -17.69
C PHE A 287 5.76 8.81 -16.31
N GLY A 288 5.03 7.84 -15.75
CA GLY A 288 4.40 7.95 -14.44
C GLY A 288 5.40 8.20 -13.31
N MET A 289 6.53 7.49 -13.33
CA MET A 289 7.62 7.69 -12.37
C MET A 289 8.24 9.10 -12.49
N GLY A 290 8.52 9.56 -13.71
CA GLY A 290 9.04 10.90 -13.95
C GLY A 290 8.05 11.99 -13.53
N LEU A 291 6.76 11.78 -13.82
CA LEU A 291 5.69 12.69 -13.41
C LEU A 291 5.58 12.80 -11.89
N ALA A 292 5.78 11.69 -11.14
CA ALA A 292 5.81 11.69 -9.68
C ALA A 292 6.92 12.60 -9.15
N LEU A 293 8.13 12.50 -9.68
CA LEU A 293 9.26 13.36 -9.28
C LEU A 293 8.98 14.86 -9.56
N VAL A 294 8.39 15.16 -10.72
CA VAL A 294 8.01 16.52 -11.07
C VAL A 294 6.91 17.03 -10.15
N ALA A 295 5.91 16.22 -9.82
CA ALA A 295 4.84 16.58 -8.90
C ALA A 295 5.39 16.84 -7.47
N GLU A 296 6.25 15.96 -6.97
CA GLU A 296 6.90 16.15 -5.66
C GLU A 296 7.77 17.41 -5.63
N LEU A 297 8.56 17.67 -6.67
CA LEU A 297 9.33 18.90 -6.79
C LEU A 297 8.42 20.14 -6.78
N ALA A 298 7.32 20.10 -7.54
CA ALA A 298 6.35 21.18 -7.58
C ALA A 298 5.67 21.42 -6.22
N ILE A 299 5.38 20.34 -5.46
CA ILE A 299 4.87 20.42 -4.08
C ILE A 299 5.90 21.09 -3.16
N ILE A 300 7.17 20.68 -3.21
CA ILE A 300 8.25 21.24 -2.37
C ILE A 300 8.43 22.75 -2.65
N LEU A 301 8.39 23.14 -3.92
CA LEU A 301 8.56 24.52 -4.37
C LEU A 301 7.28 25.37 -4.31
N ASN A 302 6.14 24.76 -3.93
CA ASN A 302 4.82 25.43 -3.90
C ASN A 302 4.46 26.12 -5.23
N LEU A 303 4.70 25.46 -6.39
CA LEU A 303 4.52 26.06 -7.72
C LEU A 303 3.06 26.25 -8.11
N ALA A 304 2.11 25.58 -7.45
CA ALA A 304 0.67 25.69 -7.67
C ALA A 304 -0.09 25.34 -6.39
N PRO A 305 -1.40 25.65 -6.33
CA PRO A 305 -2.23 25.26 -5.18
C PRO A 305 -2.18 23.77 -4.88
N PRO A 306 -2.17 23.36 -3.60
CA PRO A 306 -2.14 21.94 -3.19
C PRO A 306 -3.24 21.11 -3.83
N LEU A 307 -4.41 21.68 -4.04
CA LEU A 307 -5.56 21.02 -4.66
C LEU A 307 -5.29 20.47 -6.08
N TRP A 308 -4.25 20.98 -6.77
CA TRP A 308 -3.85 20.49 -8.10
C TRP A 308 -2.63 19.58 -8.04
N LEU A 309 -1.64 19.90 -7.19
CA LEU A 309 -0.38 19.17 -7.14
C LEU A 309 -0.51 17.79 -6.49
N TRP A 310 -1.28 17.69 -5.41
CA TRP A 310 -1.46 16.43 -4.71
C TRP A 310 -2.28 15.39 -5.50
N PRO A 311 -3.38 15.75 -6.19
CA PRO A 311 -4.03 14.85 -7.14
C PRO A 311 -3.11 14.40 -8.29
N LEU A 312 -2.24 15.27 -8.80
CA LEU A 312 -1.26 14.91 -9.82
C LEU A 312 -0.30 13.82 -9.31
N LEU A 313 0.16 13.93 -8.06
CA LEU A 313 0.96 12.89 -7.40
C LEU A 313 0.19 11.57 -7.28
N GLY A 314 -1.12 11.59 -6.98
CA GLY A 314 -1.98 10.42 -6.93
C GLY A 314 -2.10 9.68 -8.28
N ILE A 315 -2.29 10.42 -9.37
CA ILE A 315 -2.29 9.85 -10.73
C ILE A 315 -0.95 9.21 -11.06
N SER A 316 0.14 9.90 -10.75
CA SER A 316 1.52 9.45 -11.01
C SER A 316 1.83 8.14 -10.27
N PHE A 317 1.36 8.00 -9.03
CA PHE A 317 1.46 6.78 -8.25
C PHE A 317 0.74 5.61 -8.94
N SER A 318 -0.47 5.84 -9.46
CA SER A 318 -1.24 4.79 -10.15
C SER A 318 -0.51 4.27 -11.39
N LEU A 319 0.12 5.15 -12.16
CA LEU A 319 0.95 4.78 -13.31
C LEU A 319 2.21 4.02 -12.86
N SER A 320 2.82 4.41 -11.75
CA SER A 320 4.01 3.75 -11.20
C SER A 320 3.75 2.31 -10.75
N ASN A 321 2.51 1.97 -10.41
CA ASN A 321 2.11 0.60 -10.06
C ASN A 321 2.15 -0.40 -11.24
N ILE A 322 2.26 0.08 -12.50
CA ILE A 322 2.53 -0.75 -13.67
C ILE A 322 3.85 -1.54 -13.49
N ALA A 323 4.75 -1.08 -12.62
CA ALA A 323 5.99 -1.78 -12.28
C ALA A 323 5.77 -3.24 -11.85
N TYR A 324 4.69 -3.54 -11.12
CA TYR A 324 4.37 -4.91 -10.70
C TYR A 324 4.14 -5.83 -11.89
N SER A 325 3.33 -5.41 -12.86
CA SER A 325 3.04 -6.22 -14.06
C SER A 325 4.26 -6.34 -14.97
N GLN A 326 5.03 -5.26 -15.13
CA GLN A 326 6.24 -5.27 -15.97
C GLN A 326 7.35 -6.12 -15.37
N LEU A 327 7.55 -6.08 -14.06
CA LEU A 327 8.50 -6.95 -13.38
C LEU A 327 8.05 -8.42 -13.46
N THR A 328 6.77 -8.70 -13.21
CA THR A 328 6.23 -10.06 -13.28
C THR A 328 6.37 -10.68 -14.67
N ALA A 329 6.12 -9.90 -15.73
CA ALA A 329 6.26 -10.35 -17.11
C ALA A 329 7.69 -10.74 -17.50
N ALA A 330 8.71 -10.26 -16.74
CA ALA A 330 10.11 -10.60 -16.96
C ALA A 330 10.55 -11.93 -16.33
N PHE A 331 9.65 -12.62 -15.62
CA PHE A 331 9.91 -13.90 -14.96
C PHE A 331 8.98 -15.00 -15.49
N PRO A 332 9.37 -16.30 -15.33
CA PRO A 332 8.47 -17.41 -15.63
C PRO A 332 7.14 -17.30 -14.88
N VAL A 333 6.04 -17.68 -15.52
CA VAL A 333 4.68 -17.58 -14.96
C VAL A 333 4.57 -18.27 -13.60
N ALA A 334 5.28 -19.39 -13.39
CA ALA A 334 5.33 -20.11 -12.12
C ALA A 334 5.90 -19.28 -10.95
N LEU A 335 6.67 -18.21 -11.22
CA LEU A 335 7.26 -17.33 -10.22
C LEU A 335 6.49 -16.01 -10.03
N SER A 336 5.49 -15.73 -10.86
CA SER A 336 4.81 -14.41 -10.90
C SER A 336 4.28 -13.94 -9.54
N GLY A 337 3.62 -14.81 -8.79
CA GLY A 337 3.15 -14.47 -7.43
C GLY A 337 4.29 -14.14 -6.47
N ARG A 338 5.38 -14.92 -6.52
CA ARG A 338 6.56 -14.74 -5.64
C ARG A 338 7.34 -13.47 -6.00
N VAL A 339 7.44 -13.12 -7.27
CA VAL A 339 8.06 -11.88 -7.73
C VAL A 339 7.30 -10.67 -7.21
N ASN A 340 5.97 -10.68 -7.30
CA ASN A 340 5.13 -9.62 -6.75
C ASN A 340 5.28 -9.51 -5.23
N THR A 341 5.26 -10.63 -4.52
CA THR A 341 5.45 -10.65 -3.06
C THR A 341 6.83 -10.14 -2.67
N ALA A 342 7.89 -10.51 -3.41
CA ALA A 342 9.26 -10.05 -3.16
C ALA A 342 9.40 -8.53 -3.36
N LEU A 343 8.81 -7.97 -4.43
CA LEU A 343 8.79 -6.53 -4.64
C LEU A 343 7.96 -5.83 -3.55
N ASN A 344 6.80 -6.36 -3.24
CA ASN A 344 5.90 -5.81 -2.24
C ASN A 344 6.55 -5.74 -0.85
N LEU A 345 7.33 -6.77 -0.47
CA LEU A 345 8.12 -6.74 0.77
C LEU A 345 9.06 -5.52 0.80
N LEU A 346 9.80 -5.25 -0.29
CA LEU A 346 10.70 -4.10 -0.35
C LEU A 346 9.94 -2.77 -0.33
N VAL A 347 8.77 -2.70 -0.97
CA VAL A 347 7.88 -1.53 -0.90
C VAL A 347 7.48 -1.25 0.55
N PHE A 348 7.07 -2.26 1.30
CA PHE A 348 6.66 -2.08 2.70
C PHE A 348 7.84 -1.78 3.64
N VAL A 349 9.02 -2.37 3.38
CA VAL A 349 10.26 -2.01 4.09
C VAL A 349 10.61 -0.54 3.80
N GLY A 350 10.47 -0.10 2.56
CA GLY A 350 10.63 1.30 2.16
C GLY A 350 9.62 2.21 2.87
N ALA A 351 8.34 1.84 2.86
CA ALA A 351 7.29 2.61 3.54
C ALA A 351 7.55 2.73 5.05
N PHE A 352 7.98 1.63 5.71
CA PHE A 352 8.40 1.66 7.11
C PHE A 352 9.57 2.62 7.33
N GLY A 353 10.68 2.39 6.61
CA GLY A 353 11.91 3.14 6.81
C GLY A 353 11.75 4.63 6.49
N LEU A 354 11.03 4.96 5.41
CA LEU A 354 10.80 6.35 5.01
C LEU A 354 9.80 7.06 5.93
N GLN A 355 8.74 6.37 6.38
CA GLN A 355 7.77 6.98 7.27
C GLN A 355 8.37 7.34 8.63
N TRP A 356 9.16 6.44 9.21
CA TRP A 356 9.93 6.71 10.43
C TRP A 356 11.07 7.70 10.17
N GLY A 357 11.83 7.52 9.09
CA GLY A 357 12.98 8.36 8.73
C GLY A 357 12.60 9.83 8.52
N ILE A 358 11.46 10.11 7.88
CA ILE A 358 10.93 11.48 7.75
C ILE A 358 10.69 12.07 9.16
N GLY A 359 10.06 11.32 10.07
CA GLY A 359 9.84 11.77 11.44
C GLY A 359 11.13 12.07 12.18
N ALA A 360 12.12 11.16 12.10
CA ALA A 360 13.42 11.35 12.72
C ALA A 360 14.19 12.56 12.14
N ALA A 361 14.06 12.79 10.83
CA ALA A 361 14.66 13.97 10.17
C ALA A 361 14.00 15.26 10.63
N LEU A 362 12.67 15.26 10.80
CA LEU A 362 11.95 16.43 11.31
C LEU A 362 12.32 16.74 12.76
N ASP A 363 12.44 15.72 13.63
CA ASP A 363 12.90 15.93 15.01
C ASP A 363 14.35 16.45 15.06
N ALA A 364 15.24 15.92 14.22
CA ALA A 364 16.61 16.40 14.13
C ALA A 364 16.68 17.85 13.63
N ALA A 365 15.83 18.23 12.67
CA ALA A 365 15.74 19.59 12.17
C ALA A 365 15.16 20.55 13.22
N SER A 366 14.27 20.09 14.11
CA SER A 366 13.73 20.87 15.21
C SER A 366 14.78 21.25 16.28
N ALA A 367 15.93 20.55 16.30
CA ALA A 367 17.08 20.88 17.15
C ALA A 367 17.98 21.98 16.51
N THR A 368 17.64 22.46 15.33
CA THR A 368 18.32 23.54 14.61
C THR A 368 17.44 24.79 14.56
N ASP A 369 17.96 25.90 14.05
CA ASP A 369 17.20 27.15 13.89
C ASP A 369 16.21 27.14 12.70
N LEU A 370 15.96 25.97 12.10
CA LEU A 370 15.03 25.83 10.97
C LEU A 370 13.57 25.93 11.44
N SER A 371 12.77 26.70 10.70
CA SER A 371 11.31 26.66 10.88
C SER A 371 10.74 25.28 10.52
N HIS A 372 9.58 24.93 11.05
CA HIS A 372 8.90 23.66 10.71
C HIS A 372 8.69 23.50 9.20
N SER A 373 8.35 24.58 8.49
CA SER A 373 8.20 24.56 7.03
C SER A 373 9.51 24.24 6.31
N GLU A 374 10.62 24.82 6.73
CA GLU A 374 11.94 24.55 6.15
C GLU A 374 12.40 23.12 6.44
N ALA A 375 12.17 22.62 7.64
CA ALA A 375 12.45 21.24 8.03
C ALA A 375 11.70 20.22 7.13
N PHE A 376 10.42 20.45 6.90
CA PHE A 376 9.62 19.65 5.99
C PHE A 376 10.15 19.69 4.55
N LYS A 377 10.42 20.89 4.02
CA LYS A 377 10.96 21.06 2.66
C LYS A 377 12.30 20.39 2.49
N LEU A 378 13.22 20.51 3.46
CA LEU A 378 14.52 19.83 3.44
C LEU A 378 14.36 18.31 3.42
N THR A 379 13.54 17.78 4.31
CA THR A 379 13.31 16.33 4.43
C THR A 379 12.72 15.74 3.15
N PHE A 380 11.72 16.41 2.56
CA PHE A 380 11.12 15.97 1.29
C PHE A 380 12.07 16.15 0.11
N THR A 381 12.96 17.15 0.14
CA THR A 381 14.01 17.31 -0.88
C THR A 381 15.01 16.15 -0.83
N VAL A 382 15.40 15.69 0.36
CA VAL A 382 16.27 14.49 0.51
C VAL A 382 15.57 13.24 -0.02
N LEU A 383 14.28 13.06 0.29
CA LEU A 383 13.48 11.96 -0.25
C LEU A 383 13.41 12.01 -1.78
N LEU A 384 13.09 13.18 -2.34
CA LEU A 384 13.03 13.40 -3.79
C LEU A 384 14.38 13.07 -4.46
N ALA A 385 15.50 13.48 -3.87
CA ALA A 385 16.84 13.16 -4.39
C ALA A 385 17.09 11.64 -4.40
N ALA A 386 16.72 10.92 -3.33
CA ALA A 386 16.82 9.47 -3.27
C ALA A 386 15.95 8.78 -4.32
N GLN A 387 14.71 9.26 -4.52
CA GLN A 387 13.80 8.75 -5.56
C GLN A 387 14.32 9.04 -6.97
N ALA A 388 14.90 10.22 -7.21
CA ALA A 388 15.51 10.57 -8.49
C ALA A 388 16.72 9.67 -8.82
N LEU A 389 17.53 9.34 -7.82
CA LEU A 389 18.62 8.36 -7.98
C LEU A 389 18.08 6.96 -8.32
N ALA A 390 17.03 6.52 -7.65
CA ALA A 390 16.38 5.23 -7.95
C ALA A 390 15.74 5.23 -9.35
N TYR A 391 15.17 6.35 -9.77
CA TYR A 391 14.65 6.51 -11.13
C TYR A 391 15.78 6.46 -12.17
N GLY A 392 16.89 7.16 -11.94
CA GLY A 392 18.08 7.08 -12.78
C GLY A 392 18.61 5.65 -12.89
N TRP A 393 18.66 4.92 -11.77
CA TRP A 393 19.03 3.50 -11.76
C TRP A 393 18.06 2.65 -12.60
N PHE A 394 16.76 2.88 -12.47
CA PHE A 394 15.75 2.17 -13.26
C PHE A 394 15.91 2.41 -14.78
N LEU A 395 16.33 3.59 -15.20
CA LEU A 395 16.55 3.92 -16.62
C LEU A 395 17.76 3.23 -17.22
N LEU A 396 18.72 2.78 -16.40
CA LEU A 396 19.89 2.07 -16.89
C LEU A 396 19.49 0.73 -17.54
N PRO A 397 20.03 0.42 -18.74
CA PRO A 397 19.69 -0.82 -19.43
C PRO A 397 20.25 -2.02 -18.65
N ALA A 398 19.38 -2.96 -18.26
CA ALA A 398 19.82 -4.25 -17.75
C ALA A 398 20.45 -5.03 -18.91
N LYS A 399 21.79 -5.11 -18.95
CA LYS A 399 22.47 -5.95 -19.94
C LYS A 399 21.99 -7.40 -19.80
N PRO A 400 21.46 -8.04 -20.86
CA PRO A 400 21.04 -9.42 -20.78
C PRO A 400 22.27 -10.29 -20.43
N LYS A 401 22.13 -11.22 -19.48
CA LYS A 401 23.12 -12.29 -19.34
C LYS A 401 23.17 -13.01 -20.70
N ARG A 402 24.33 -12.98 -21.39
CA ARG A 402 24.57 -13.87 -22.52
C ARG A 402 24.31 -15.30 -22.03
N SER A 403 23.24 -15.92 -22.49
CA SER A 403 23.07 -17.35 -22.37
C SER A 403 24.28 -17.98 -23.07
N ARG A 404 25.16 -18.64 -22.33
CA ARG A 404 26.02 -19.62 -22.92
C ARG A 404 25.13 -20.73 -23.46
N GLN A 405 24.71 -20.61 -24.71
CA GLN A 405 24.33 -21.76 -25.49
C GLN A 405 25.61 -22.60 -25.61
N THR A 406 25.70 -23.64 -24.78
CA THR A 406 26.59 -24.77 -25.05
C THR A 406 26.01 -25.43 -26.30
N LEU A 407 26.56 -25.05 -27.45
CA LEU A 407 26.54 -25.91 -28.63
C LEU A 407 27.28 -27.21 -28.22
N SER A 408 26.47 -28.22 -27.87
CA SER A 408 26.90 -29.62 -27.92
C SER A 408 26.64 -30.09 -29.35
N VAL A 409 27.69 -30.21 -30.12
CA VAL A 409 27.76 -30.97 -31.37
C VAL A 409 27.65 -32.46 -31.04
#